data_724a1e3856e0bc5ef98c8c525f18b39d
#
_entry.id   724a1e3856e0bc5ef98c8c525f18b39d
#
_cell.length_a   1.000
_cell.length_b   1.000
_cell.length_c   1.000
_cell.angle_alpha   90.00
_cell.angle_beta   90.00
_cell.angle_gamma   90.00
#
_symmetry.space_group_name_H-M   'P 1'
#
loop_
_entity.id
_entity.type
_entity.pdbx_description
1 polymer ?
#
loop_
_entity_poly.entity_id
_entity_poly.type
_entity_poly.pdbx_seq_one_letter_code
_entity_poly.pdbx_strand_id
1 'polypeptide(L)'
;MEIYGEISKVRAAVKAWKKEGLTVGFVPTMGYLHEGHKSLIDAARKENDRVVVSIFVNPMQFGPTEDLESYPRDLKKDAALCEAAGVDIIFHPEPEEMYADGFCSYVDMNGLTTELCGKSRPVHFRGVQTVVLKLFHIVTPDRAYFGQKDAQQLAVIRRMVKDLNVDTRIIGCPIIREADGLAKSSRNTYLNAEERQAALVLNRSLKAGKALVDAGETRACFIKSAITAEIEKEPLARIDYVDVVDFDTITPVEKLEGSILVAIAVYIGKTRLIDNFIVEK
;
A
#
# COMPACT_ATOMS: atom_id res chain seq x y z
N MET A 1 14.10 -20.02 7.28
CA MET A 1 13.93 -18.56 7.05
C MET A 1 14.99 -17.81 7.85
N GLU A 2 15.68 -16.83 7.23
CA GLU A 2 16.69 -15.99 7.89
C GLU A 2 16.15 -14.58 8.15
N ILE A 3 16.62 -13.93 9.22
CA ILE A 3 16.29 -12.52 9.50
C ILE A 3 17.58 -11.71 9.46
N TYR A 4 17.65 -10.74 8.57
CA TYR A 4 18.84 -9.88 8.40
C TYR A 4 18.49 -8.41 8.65
N GLY A 5 19.32 -7.73 9.45
CA GLY A 5 19.30 -6.28 9.63
C GLY A 5 20.22 -5.56 8.64
N GLU A 6 21.29 -6.23 8.17
CA GLU A 6 22.31 -5.59 7.34
C GLU A 6 22.04 -5.77 5.84
N ILE A 7 22.16 -4.68 5.09
CA ILE A 7 22.05 -4.64 3.63
C ILE A 7 23.02 -5.61 2.95
N SER A 8 24.25 -5.72 3.48
CA SER A 8 25.30 -6.56 2.95
C SER A 8 24.92 -8.05 2.94
N LYS A 9 24.24 -8.53 3.98
CA LYS A 9 23.78 -9.93 4.09
C LYS A 9 22.67 -10.24 3.09
N VAL A 10 21.67 -9.35 2.97
CA VAL A 10 20.60 -9.53 1.97
C VAL A 10 21.18 -9.56 0.56
N ARG A 11 22.07 -8.61 0.23
CA ARG A 11 22.73 -8.57 -1.09
C ARG A 11 23.53 -9.82 -1.38
N ALA A 12 24.25 -10.34 -0.40
CA ALA A 12 25.05 -11.55 -0.56
C ALA A 12 24.16 -12.78 -0.88
N ALA A 13 23.07 -12.96 -0.13
CA ALA A 13 22.11 -14.04 -0.33
C ALA A 13 21.43 -13.95 -1.72
N VAL A 14 20.92 -12.77 -2.07
CA VAL A 14 20.24 -12.58 -3.36
C VAL A 14 21.22 -12.77 -4.54
N LYS A 15 22.46 -12.29 -4.43
CA LYS A 15 23.48 -12.53 -5.46
C LYS A 15 23.80 -14.02 -5.64
N ALA A 16 23.80 -14.80 -4.56
CA ALA A 16 23.98 -16.25 -4.64
C ALA A 16 22.82 -16.89 -5.41
N TRP A 17 21.57 -16.58 -5.05
CA TRP A 17 20.39 -17.09 -5.73
C TRP A 17 20.36 -16.75 -7.22
N LYS A 18 20.68 -15.51 -7.58
CA LYS A 18 20.70 -15.09 -8.99
C LYS A 18 21.80 -15.78 -9.80
N LYS A 19 22.93 -16.13 -9.19
CA LYS A 19 23.97 -16.97 -9.85
C LYS A 19 23.49 -18.40 -10.13
N GLU A 20 22.55 -18.89 -9.35
CA GLU A 20 21.90 -20.19 -9.56
C GLU A 20 20.72 -20.11 -10.55
N GLY A 21 20.43 -18.92 -11.09
CA GLY A 21 19.31 -18.68 -12.02
C GLY A 21 17.94 -18.59 -11.34
N LEU A 22 17.89 -18.45 -10.01
CA LEU A 22 16.64 -18.38 -9.24
C LEU A 22 16.00 -17.01 -9.32
N THR A 23 14.68 -16.99 -9.44
CA THR A 23 13.85 -15.78 -9.42
C THR A 23 13.56 -15.33 -7.98
N VAL A 24 13.50 -14.02 -7.77
CA VAL A 24 13.28 -13.40 -6.46
C VAL A 24 12.01 -12.57 -6.45
N GLY A 25 11.04 -12.95 -5.61
CA GLY A 25 9.86 -12.16 -5.28
C GLY A 25 10.12 -11.29 -4.04
N PHE A 26 9.57 -10.08 -4.04
CA PHE A 26 9.75 -9.15 -2.94
C PHE A 26 8.42 -8.56 -2.46
N VAL A 27 8.24 -8.50 -1.14
CA VAL A 27 7.06 -7.89 -0.50
C VAL A 27 7.54 -6.82 0.49
N PRO A 28 7.53 -5.53 0.11
CA PRO A 28 7.87 -4.44 1.03
C PRO A 28 6.72 -4.17 2.00
N THR A 29 7.01 -4.18 3.30
CA THR A 29 6.02 -3.91 4.36
C THR A 29 6.61 -3.03 5.46
N MET A 30 5.72 -2.46 6.28
CA MET A 30 6.10 -1.79 7.52
C MET A 30 5.97 -2.69 8.76
N GLY A 31 5.64 -3.97 8.57
CA GLY A 31 5.38 -4.90 9.67
C GLY A 31 3.93 -4.87 10.18
N TYR A 32 3.70 -5.50 11.35
CA TYR A 32 2.39 -5.79 11.93
C TYR A 32 1.49 -6.51 10.93
N LEU A 33 2.02 -7.63 10.42
CA LEU A 33 1.46 -8.35 9.29
C LEU A 33 0.10 -8.95 9.60
N HIS A 34 -0.76 -8.95 8.60
CA HIS A 34 -2.10 -9.51 8.62
C HIS A 34 -2.40 -10.25 7.31
N GLU A 35 -3.60 -10.83 7.17
CA GLU A 35 -4.00 -11.64 6.00
C GLU A 35 -3.84 -10.88 4.66
N GLY A 36 -3.97 -9.56 4.66
CA GLY A 36 -3.69 -8.73 3.48
C GLY A 36 -2.21 -8.85 3.06
N HIS A 37 -1.27 -8.74 4.00
CA HIS A 37 0.15 -8.95 3.71
C HIS A 37 0.45 -10.40 3.35
N LYS A 38 -0.18 -11.36 4.04
CA LYS A 38 -0.04 -12.79 3.71
C LYS A 38 -0.41 -13.08 2.27
N SER A 39 -1.49 -12.48 1.75
CA SER A 39 -1.90 -12.69 0.36
C SER A 39 -0.85 -12.21 -0.66
N LEU A 40 -0.08 -11.15 -0.33
CA LEU A 40 1.05 -10.70 -1.16
C LEU A 40 2.19 -11.71 -1.12
N ILE A 41 2.50 -12.25 0.07
CA ILE A 41 3.55 -13.26 0.27
C ILE A 41 3.18 -14.56 -0.47
N ASP A 42 1.92 -15.01 -0.36
CA ASP A 42 1.43 -16.20 -1.06
C ASP A 42 1.54 -16.03 -2.58
N ALA A 43 1.21 -14.85 -3.11
CA ALA A 43 1.38 -14.54 -4.54
C ALA A 43 2.87 -14.56 -4.93
N ALA A 44 3.73 -13.94 -4.12
CA ALA A 44 5.18 -13.93 -4.35
C ALA A 44 5.76 -15.36 -4.33
N ARG A 45 5.35 -16.18 -3.35
CA ARG A 45 5.82 -17.57 -3.25
C ARG A 45 5.39 -18.45 -4.43
N LYS A 46 4.19 -18.21 -4.96
CA LYS A 46 3.66 -18.96 -6.11
C LYS A 46 4.41 -18.69 -7.41
N GLU A 47 4.95 -17.46 -7.56
CA GLU A 47 5.51 -16.99 -8.83
C GLU A 47 7.04 -16.88 -8.83
N ASN A 48 7.71 -17.18 -7.71
CA ASN A 48 9.17 -17.04 -7.59
C ASN A 48 9.79 -18.19 -6.80
N ASP A 49 11.07 -18.45 -7.07
CA ASP A 49 11.85 -19.49 -6.39
C ASP A 49 12.27 -19.07 -4.98
N ARG A 50 12.43 -17.75 -4.74
CA ARG A 50 12.82 -17.15 -3.47
C ARG A 50 11.93 -15.96 -3.15
N VAL A 51 11.64 -15.77 -1.86
CA VAL A 51 10.82 -14.66 -1.39
C VAL A 51 11.55 -13.90 -0.28
N VAL A 52 11.66 -12.58 -0.48
CA VAL A 52 12.15 -11.64 0.52
C VAL A 52 10.99 -10.77 0.98
N VAL A 53 10.83 -10.59 2.28
CA VAL A 53 9.89 -9.64 2.88
C VAL A 53 10.70 -8.58 3.62
N SER A 54 10.46 -7.29 3.38
CA SER A 54 10.99 -6.27 4.28
C SER A 54 9.98 -5.91 5.36
N ILE A 55 10.46 -5.73 6.59
CA ILE A 55 9.71 -5.21 7.73
C ILE A 55 10.44 -3.97 8.21
N PHE A 56 10.02 -2.80 7.72
CA PHE A 56 10.67 -1.53 8.04
C PHE A 56 9.66 -0.39 8.15
N VAL A 57 9.46 0.13 9.36
CA VAL A 57 8.64 1.34 9.59
C VAL A 57 9.47 2.54 9.15
N ASN A 58 9.24 2.98 7.91
CA ASN A 58 10.03 4.01 7.27
C ASN A 58 9.72 5.41 7.84
N PRO A 59 10.62 6.06 8.59
CA PRO A 59 10.33 7.35 9.20
C PRO A 59 10.09 8.47 8.18
N MET A 60 10.69 8.38 6.99
CA MET A 60 10.62 9.43 5.97
C MET A 60 9.23 9.59 5.31
N GLN A 61 8.34 8.63 5.47
CA GLN A 61 6.99 8.71 4.88
C GLN A 61 5.92 9.21 5.86
N PHE A 62 6.31 9.53 7.07
CA PHE A 62 5.41 10.07 8.10
C PHE A 62 5.62 11.57 8.27
N GLY A 63 4.52 12.32 8.27
CA GLY A 63 4.53 13.72 8.64
C GLY A 63 4.68 13.90 10.16
N PRO A 64 4.98 15.12 10.63
CA PRO A 64 5.22 15.39 12.06
C PRO A 64 4.06 15.05 13.00
N THR A 65 2.85 14.97 12.49
CA THR A 65 1.62 14.71 13.27
C THR A 65 1.02 13.33 13.00
N GLU A 66 1.75 12.48 12.26
CA GLU A 66 1.29 11.13 11.91
C GLU A 66 1.74 10.08 12.94
N ASP A 67 1.22 8.88 12.80
CA ASP A 67 1.28 7.77 13.75
C ASP A 67 2.62 6.98 13.77
N LEU A 68 3.77 7.61 13.48
CA LEU A 68 5.07 6.94 13.43
C LEU A 68 5.43 6.24 14.75
N GLU A 69 5.30 6.94 15.87
CA GLU A 69 5.67 6.40 17.19
C GLU A 69 4.70 5.31 17.65
N SER A 70 3.40 5.50 17.39
CA SER A 70 2.33 4.57 17.77
C SER A 70 2.09 3.47 16.75
N TYR A 71 2.78 3.48 15.59
CA TYR A 71 2.63 2.45 14.57
C TYR A 71 2.95 1.07 15.17
N PRO A 72 2.03 0.08 15.08
CA PRO A 72 2.16 -1.18 15.77
C PRO A 72 3.36 -2.00 15.24
N ARG A 73 4.08 -2.67 16.14
CA ARG A 73 5.25 -3.50 15.84
C ARG A 73 5.17 -4.80 16.62
N ASP A 74 5.32 -5.93 15.94
CA ASP A 74 5.41 -7.26 16.56
C ASP A 74 6.22 -8.19 15.65
N LEU A 75 7.55 -8.06 15.70
CA LEU A 75 8.45 -8.85 14.86
C LEU A 75 8.28 -10.36 15.07
N LYS A 76 7.96 -10.80 16.29
CA LYS A 76 7.78 -12.22 16.58
C LYS A 76 6.57 -12.80 15.86
N LYS A 77 5.45 -12.08 15.89
CA LYS A 77 4.22 -12.44 15.16
C LYS A 77 4.45 -12.39 13.66
N ASP A 78 5.11 -11.35 13.19
CA ASP A 78 5.42 -11.16 11.76
C ASP A 78 6.33 -12.28 11.23
N ALA A 79 7.37 -12.65 11.98
CA ALA A 79 8.27 -13.74 11.63
C ALA A 79 7.54 -15.09 11.56
N ALA A 80 6.65 -15.38 12.51
CA ALA A 80 5.85 -16.61 12.49
C ALA A 80 4.93 -16.67 11.25
N LEU A 81 4.31 -15.55 10.87
CA LEU A 81 3.49 -15.47 9.65
C LEU A 81 4.34 -15.68 8.39
N CYS A 82 5.50 -15.03 8.30
CA CYS A 82 6.42 -15.16 7.18
C CYS A 82 6.95 -16.60 7.03
N GLU A 83 7.32 -17.24 8.14
CA GLU A 83 7.79 -18.63 8.15
C GLU A 83 6.71 -19.59 7.65
N ALA A 84 5.48 -19.44 8.17
CA ALA A 84 4.33 -20.25 7.74
C ALA A 84 3.97 -20.02 6.26
N ALA A 85 4.26 -18.84 5.70
CA ALA A 85 4.03 -18.51 4.29
C ALA A 85 5.22 -18.85 3.37
N GLY A 86 6.30 -19.44 3.91
CA GLY A 86 7.45 -19.90 3.12
C GLY A 86 8.38 -18.78 2.65
N VAL A 87 8.54 -17.71 3.41
CA VAL A 87 9.51 -16.65 3.17
C VAL A 87 10.92 -17.18 3.39
N ASP A 88 11.87 -16.82 2.53
CA ASP A 88 13.28 -17.20 2.65
C ASP A 88 14.06 -16.22 3.53
N ILE A 89 13.84 -14.90 3.35
CA ILE A 89 14.51 -13.83 4.12
C ILE A 89 13.49 -12.79 4.57
N ILE A 90 13.58 -12.41 5.86
CA ILE A 90 13.04 -11.15 6.35
C ILE A 90 14.19 -10.14 6.41
N PHE A 91 14.04 -9.00 5.73
CA PHE A 91 14.92 -7.84 5.87
C PHE A 91 14.31 -6.87 6.88
N HIS A 92 14.92 -6.77 8.06
CA HIS A 92 14.47 -5.93 9.16
C HIS A 92 15.59 -4.99 9.62
N PRO A 93 15.88 -3.94 8.84
CA PRO A 93 16.96 -3.01 9.15
C PRO A 93 16.55 -2.00 10.22
N GLU A 94 17.55 -1.49 10.96
CA GLU A 94 17.39 -0.27 11.75
C GLU A 94 17.40 0.96 10.84
N PRO A 95 16.82 2.10 11.29
CA PRO A 95 16.77 3.33 10.49
C PRO A 95 18.15 3.81 10.01
N GLU A 96 19.20 3.65 10.81
CA GLU A 96 20.57 4.06 10.51
C GLU A 96 21.18 3.24 9.37
N GLU A 97 20.82 1.96 9.23
CA GLU A 97 21.23 1.12 8.10
C GLU A 97 20.60 1.61 6.79
N MET A 98 19.35 2.10 6.85
CA MET A 98 18.66 2.64 5.69
C MET A 98 19.05 4.09 5.39
N TYR A 99 19.29 4.89 6.40
CA TYR A 99 19.55 6.32 6.30
C TYR A 99 20.73 6.68 7.19
N ALA A 100 21.94 6.49 6.65
CA ALA A 100 23.18 6.84 7.36
C ALA A 100 23.29 8.36 7.57
N ASP A 101 24.15 8.76 8.52
CA ASP A 101 24.43 10.16 8.77
C ASP A 101 24.79 10.92 7.50
N GLY A 102 24.20 12.10 7.33
CA GLY A 102 24.38 12.92 6.12
C GLY A 102 23.51 12.48 4.92
N PHE A 103 22.56 11.56 5.08
CA PHE A 103 21.64 11.18 4.01
C PHE A 103 20.86 12.39 3.48
N CYS A 104 20.98 12.67 2.18
CA CYS A 104 20.39 13.86 1.53
C CYS A 104 19.78 13.59 0.14
N SER A 105 19.66 12.32 -0.27
CA SER A 105 19.13 11.93 -1.59
C SER A 105 17.70 11.45 -1.48
N TYR A 106 16.83 11.93 -2.39
CA TYR A 106 15.42 11.60 -2.41
C TYR A 106 14.95 11.25 -3.81
N VAL A 107 13.91 10.42 -3.89
CA VAL A 107 13.11 10.23 -5.11
C VAL A 107 11.81 10.99 -4.93
N ASP A 108 11.51 11.86 -5.86
CA ASP A 108 10.28 12.66 -5.86
C ASP A 108 9.59 12.60 -7.22
N MET A 109 8.30 12.88 -7.26
CA MET A 109 7.49 12.80 -8.46
C MET A 109 6.47 13.93 -8.48
N ASN A 110 6.29 14.54 -9.63
CA ASN A 110 5.21 15.49 -9.89
C ASN A 110 3.99 14.77 -10.50
N GLY A 111 2.81 15.33 -10.33
CA GLY A 111 1.56 14.80 -10.91
C GLY A 111 0.88 13.79 -10.00
N LEU A 112 1.24 12.50 -10.08
CA LEU A 112 0.54 11.43 -9.35
C LEU A 112 0.52 11.59 -7.82
N THR A 113 1.32 12.49 -7.27
CA THR A 113 1.48 12.73 -5.84
C THR A 113 0.81 14.02 -5.35
N THR A 114 0.05 14.72 -6.21
CA THR A 114 -0.58 16.01 -5.88
C THR A 114 -2.05 15.88 -5.48
N GLU A 115 -2.69 14.76 -5.77
CA GLU A 115 -4.09 14.47 -5.46
C GLU A 115 -4.23 13.36 -4.41
N LEU A 116 -5.44 13.10 -3.95
CA LEU A 116 -5.78 12.04 -2.99
C LEU A 116 -4.91 12.10 -1.72
N CYS A 117 -4.25 10.97 -1.38
CA CYS A 117 -3.34 10.90 -0.24
C CYS A 117 -2.15 11.87 -0.35
N GLY A 118 -1.68 12.17 -1.56
CA GLY A 118 -0.57 13.11 -1.76
C GLY A 118 -0.93 14.53 -1.38
N LYS A 119 -2.17 14.94 -1.63
CA LYS A 119 -2.70 16.26 -1.22
C LYS A 119 -2.80 16.38 0.30
N SER A 120 -3.29 15.34 0.98
CA SER A 120 -3.45 15.32 2.44
C SER A 120 -2.13 15.07 3.18
N ARG A 121 -1.12 14.47 2.52
CA ARG A 121 0.14 14.01 3.09
C ARG A 121 1.33 14.40 2.18
N PRO A 122 1.73 15.67 2.11
CA PRO A 122 2.65 16.19 1.09
C PRO A 122 4.04 15.53 1.05
N VAL A 123 4.54 15.01 2.20
CA VAL A 123 5.87 14.37 2.29
C VAL A 123 5.82 12.87 2.07
N HIS A 124 4.63 12.28 2.11
CA HIS A 124 4.44 10.83 2.14
C HIS A 124 5.06 10.10 0.96
N PHE A 125 4.70 10.50 -0.25
CA PHE A 125 5.15 9.78 -1.45
C PHE A 125 6.63 9.97 -1.76
N ARG A 126 7.25 11.08 -1.38
CA ARG A 126 8.72 11.22 -1.42
C ARG A 126 9.37 10.15 -0.53
N GLY A 127 8.88 9.96 0.69
CA GLY A 127 9.36 8.93 1.59
C GLY A 127 9.15 7.52 1.05
N VAL A 128 7.94 7.23 0.51
CA VAL A 128 7.60 5.92 -0.08
C VAL A 128 8.49 5.60 -1.28
N GLN A 129 8.61 6.51 -2.24
CA GLN A 129 9.43 6.29 -3.44
C GLN A 129 10.90 6.08 -3.08
N THR A 130 11.43 6.90 -2.16
CA THR A 130 12.82 6.79 -1.71
C THR A 130 13.10 5.44 -1.06
N VAL A 131 12.27 5.00 -0.10
CA VAL A 131 12.49 3.71 0.56
C VAL A 131 12.32 2.54 -0.40
N VAL A 132 11.29 2.56 -1.25
CA VAL A 132 11.01 1.45 -2.17
C VAL A 132 12.13 1.32 -3.20
N LEU A 133 12.64 2.43 -3.76
CA LEU A 133 13.77 2.37 -4.68
C LEU A 133 15.03 1.86 -4.00
N LYS A 134 15.32 2.29 -2.76
CA LYS A 134 16.44 1.73 -1.96
C LYS A 134 16.28 0.22 -1.78
N LEU A 135 15.08 -0.24 -1.42
CA LEU A 135 14.79 -1.66 -1.24
C LEU A 135 14.95 -2.44 -2.55
N PHE A 136 14.54 -1.88 -3.69
CA PHE A 136 14.77 -2.50 -5.00
C PHE A 136 16.26 -2.63 -5.32
N HIS A 137 17.08 -1.64 -4.99
CA HIS A 137 18.55 -1.73 -5.14
C HIS A 137 19.23 -2.66 -4.14
N ILE A 138 18.60 -2.96 -3.01
CA ILE A 138 19.12 -3.91 -2.02
C ILE A 138 18.78 -5.34 -2.43
N VAL A 139 17.50 -5.59 -2.75
CA VAL A 139 16.96 -6.93 -3.02
C VAL A 139 17.08 -7.31 -4.51
N THR A 140 17.14 -6.35 -5.41
CA THR A 140 17.12 -6.57 -6.88
C THR A 140 16.09 -7.62 -7.31
N PRO A 141 14.79 -7.47 -6.96
CA PRO A 141 13.80 -8.50 -7.18
C PRO A 141 13.37 -8.56 -8.65
N ASP A 142 12.98 -9.76 -9.13
CA ASP A 142 12.36 -9.92 -10.45
C ASP A 142 10.90 -9.45 -10.43
N ARG A 143 10.21 -9.64 -9.31
CA ARG A 143 8.84 -9.18 -9.08
C ARG A 143 8.68 -8.60 -7.68
N ALA A 144 7.94 -7.50 -7.57
CA ALA A 144 7.56 -6.89 -6.28
C ALA A 144 6.04 -6.77 -6.18
N TYR A 145 5.49 -7.10 -5.01
CA TYR A 145 4.05 -7.27 -4.78
C TYR A 145 3.52 -6.17 -3.86
N PHE A 146 2.47 -5.48 -4.32
CA PHE A 146 1.83 -4.37 -3.61
C PHE A 146 0.32 -4.57 -3.55
N GLY A 147 -0.28 -4.20 -2.42
CA GLY A 147 -1.73 -4.28 -2.25
C GLY A 147 -2.47 -3.16 -2.99
N GLN A 148 -3.52 -3.51 -3.73
CA GLN A 148 -4.40 -2.57 -4.41
C GLN A 148 -5.17 -1.66 -3.42
N LYS A 149 -5.23 -2.02 -2.14
CA LYS A 149 -5.78 -1.14 -1.11
C LYS A 149 -5.10 0.23 -1.09
N ASP A 150 -3.80 0.27 -1.26
CA ASP A 150 -3.01 1.49 -1.36
C ASP A 150 -2.80 1.84 -2.85
N ALA A 151 -3.93 2.03 -3.57
CA ALA A 151 -3.97 2.12 -5.03
C ALA A 151 -3.11 3.26 -5.58
N GLN A 152 -3.13 4.44 -4.97
CA GLN A 152 -2.26 5.54 -5.39
C GLN A 152 -0.79 5.17 -5.22
N GLN A 153 -0.41 4.50 -4.13
CA GLN A 153 0.97 4.00 -3.96
C GLN A 153 1.35 3.03 -5.08
N LEU A 154 0.44 2.12 -5.45
CA LEU A 154 0.67 1.18 -6.55
C LEU A 154 0.91 1.91 -7.88
N ALA A 155 0.10 2.94 -8.21
CA ALA A 155 0.28 3.77 -9.39
C ALA A 155 1.62 4.53 -9.37
N VAL A 156 1.95 5.17 -8.26
CA VAL A 156 3.21 5.90 -8.05
C VAL A 156 4.43 4.99 -8.21
N ILE A 157 4.40 3.79 -7.62
CA ILE A 157 5.53 2.84 -7.73
C ILE A 157 5.66 2.29 -9.16
N ARG A 158 4.56 1.97 -9.84
CA ARG A 158 4.59 1.58 -11.26
C ARG A 158 5.20 2.67 -12.13
N ARG A 159 4.81 3.91 -11.91
CA ARG A 159 5.34 5.06 -12.63
C ARG A 159 6.84 5.26 -12.36
N MET A 160 7.25 5.23 -11.11
CA MET A 160 8.66 5.32 -10.69
C MET A 160 9.52 4.24 -11.38
N VAL A 161 9.08 3.00 -11.34
CA VAL A 161 9.78 1.87 -11.97
C VAL A 161 9.95 2.09 -13.47
N LYS A 162 8.89 2.54 -14.15
CA LYS A 162 8.90 2.84 -15.59
C LYS A 162 9.85 3.99 -15.93
N ASP A 163 9.75 5.11 -15.21
CA ASP A 163 10.51 6.34 -15.50
C ASP A 163 11.99 6.19 -15.18
N LEU A 164 12.33 5.42 -14.13
CA LEU A 164 13.71 5.21 -13.71
C LEU A 164 14.33 3.92 -14.25
N ASN A 165 13.64 3.23 -15.18
CA ASN A 165 14.09 1.99 -15.81
C ASN A 165 14.55 0.92 -14.81
N VAL A 166 13.82 0.78 -13.69
CA VAL A 166 14.10 -0.24 -12.68
C VAL A 166 13.67 -1.60 -13.22
N ASP A 167 14.58 -2.56 -13.23
CA ASP A 167 14.32 -3.92 -13.75
C ASP A 167 13.58 -4.77 -12.70
N THR A 168 12.34 -4.38 -12.38
CA THR A 168 11.46 -5.07 -11.44
C THR A 168 10.01 -4.98 -11.93
N ARG A 169 9.35 -6.12 -12.08
CA ARG A 169 7.92 -6.14 -12.43
C ARG A 169 7.05 -5.89 -11.21
N ILE A 170 6.17 -4.89 -11.27
CA ILE A 170 5.25 -4.54 -10.18
C ILE A 170 3.92 -5.29 -10.32
N ILE A 171 3.60 -6.11 -9.32
CA ILE A 171 2.37 -6.91 -9.25
C ILE A 171 1.42 -6.26 -8.24
N GLY A 172 0.24 -5.83 -8.73
CA GLY A 172 -0.85 -5.37 -7.87
C GLY A 172 -1.71 -6.57 -7.42
N CYS A 173 -1.90 -6.72 -6.11
CA CYS A 173 -2.72 -7.80 -5.55
C CYS A 173 -4.06 -7.25 -5.02
N PRO A 174 -5.16 -8.01 -5.14
CA PRO A 174 -6.49 -7.58 -4.73
C PRO A 174 -6.58 -7.20 -3.24
N ILE A 175 -7.57 -6.37 -2.91
CA ILE A 175 -7.88 -5.98 -1.54
C ILE A 175 -8.41 -7.20 -0.77
N ILE A 176 -7.77 -7.53 0.34
CA ILE A 176 -8.29 -8.52 1.29
C ILE A 176 -9.17 -7.79 2.31
N ARG A 177 -10.33 -8.37 2.58
CA ARG A 177 -11.33 -7.81 3.50
C ARG A 177 -11.60 -8.73 4.67
N GLU A 178 -12.07 -8.17 5.76
CA GLU A 178 -12.66 -8.92 6.86
C GLU A 178 -14.02 -9.49 6.45
N ALA A 179 -14.56 -10.42 7.22
CA ALA A 179 -15.82 -11.10 6.89
C ALA A 179 -17.01 -10.14 6.71
N ASP A 180 -17.00 -8.99 7.39
CA ASP A 180 -18.00 -7.93 7.29
C ASP A 180 -17.71 -6.90 6.17
N GLY A 181 -16.62 -7.06 5.45
CA GLY A 181 -16.26 -6.27 4.27
C GLY A 181 -15.27 -5.14 4.52
N LEU A 182 -14.88 -4.83 5.76
CA LEU A 182 -13.85 -3.82 6.02
C LEU A 182 -12.51 -4.25 5.40
N ALA A 183 -11.85 -3.36 4.68
CA ALA A 183 -10.52 -3.62 4.14
C ALA A 183 -9.52 -3.88 5.27
N LYS A 184 -8.72 -4.95 5.16
CA LYS A 184 -7.67 -5.28 6.14
C LYS A 184 -6.63 -4.17 6.22
N SER A 185 -6.36 -3.71 7.44
CA SER A 185 -5.36 -2.68 7.73
C SER A 185 -4.81 -2.85 9.14
N SER A 186 -3.52 -2.59 9.32
CA SER A 186 -2.90 -2.53 10.66
C SER A 186 -3.56 -1.44 11.53
N ARG A 187 -4.06 -0.36 10.91
CA ARG A 187 -4.78 0.73 11.60
C ARG A 187 -6.17 0.34 12.11
N ASN A 188 -6.75 -0.78 11.68
CA ASN A 188 -8.02 -1.26 12.23
C ASN A 188 -7.91 -1.57 13.74
N THR A 189 -6.70 -1.84 14.24
CA THR A 189 -6.45 -2.09 15.66
C THR A 189 -6.58 -0.85 16.55
N TYR A 190 -6.59 0.36 15.96
CA TYR A 190 -6.80 1.60 16.70
C TYR A 190 -8.26 1.87 17.04
N LEU A 191 -9.18 1.20 16.34
CA LEU A 191 -10.62 1.42 16.48
C LEU A 191 -11.15 0.76 17.75
N ASN A 192 -11.90 1.50 18.55
CA ASN A 192 -12.74 0.91 19.58
C ASN A 192 -13.95 0.18 18.97
N ALA A 193 -14.78 -0.46 19.77
CA ALA A 193 -15.90 -1.29 19.29
C ALA A 193 -16.93 -0.46 18.47
N GLU A 194 -17.25 0.76 18.88
CA GLU A 194 -18.18 1.65 18.20
C GLU A 194 -17.58 2.14 16.88
N GLU A 195 -16.33 2.64 16.91
CA GLU A 195 -15.58 3.06 15.72
C GLU A 195 -15.40 1.92 14.72
N ARG A 196 -15.19 0.68 15.21
CA ARG A 196 -15.05 -0.51 14.35
C ARG A 196 -16.34 -0.80 13.57
N GLN A 197 -17.52 -0.60 14.17
CA GLN A 197 -18.80 -0.71 13.47
C GLN A 197 -19.01 0.45 12.50
N ALA A 198 -18.75 1.65 12.91
CA ALA A 198 -18.80 2.85 12.06
C ALA A 198 -17.91 2.72 10.81
N ALA A 199 -16.73 2.09 10.93
CA ALA A 199 -15.80 1.89 9.82
C ALA A 199 -16.38 1.07 8.65
N LEU A 200 -17.44 0.29 8.87
CA LEU A 200 -18.12 -0.46 7.81
C LEU A 200 -18.75 0.47 6.77
N VAL A 201 -18.97 1.76 7.10
CA VAL A 201 -19.45 2.76 6.14
C VAL A 201 -18.56 2.88 4.92
N LEU A 202 -17.24 2.68 5.05
CA LEU A 202 -16.32 2.74 3.91
C LEU A 202 -16.71 1.71 2.82
N ASN A 203 -16.86 0.46 3.22
CA ASN A 203 -17.24 -0.59 2.27
C ASN A 203 -18.68 -0.42 1.77
N ARG A 204 -19.61 -0.01 2.64
CA ARG A 204 -21.02 0.23 2.28
C ARG A 204 -21.13 1.35 1.26
N SER A 205 -20.43 2.46 1.45
CA SER A 205 -20.45 3.60 0.52
C SER A 205 -19.83 3.26 -0.84
N LEU A 206 -18.71 2.52 -0.87
CA LEU A 206 -18.12 2.07 -2.12
C LEU A 206 -19.05 1.10 -2.88
N LYS A 207 -19.79 0.23 -2.18
CA LYS A 207 -20.81 -0.62 -2.79
C LYS A 207 -21.94 0.20 -3.43
N ALA A 208 -22.37 1.30 -2.79
CA ALA A 208 -23.37 2.20 -3.36
C ALA A 208 -22.87 2.86 -4.65
N GLY A 209 -21.63 3.37 -4.65
CA GLY A 209 -21.02 3.90 -5.87
C GLY A 209 -20.83 2.85 -6.96
N LYS A 210 -20.37 1.65 -6.59
CA LYS A 210 -20.18 0.54 -7.53
C LYS A 210 -21.50 0.09 -8.16
N ALA A 211 -22.59 0.08 -7.41
CA ALA A 211 -23.92 -0.27 -7.94
C ALA A 211 -24.39 0.70 -9.04
N LEU A 212 -24.09 1.99 -8.94
CA LEU A 212 -24.36 2.95 -10.01
C LEU A 212 -23.55 2.66 -11.27
N VAL A 213 -22.26 2.36 -11.10
CA VAL A 213 -21.38 1.97 -12.22
C VAL A 213 -21.89 0.71 -12.91
N ASP A 214 -22.32 -0.28 -12.13
CA ASP A 214 -22.86 -1.55 -12.65
C ASP A 214 -24.23 -1.35 -13.35
N ALA A 215 -24.99 -0.34 -12.92
CA ALA A 215 -26.22 0.09 -13.58
C ALA A 215 -26.00 0.96 -14.84
N GLY A 216 -24.73 1.22 -15.21
CA GLY A 216 -24.37 1.96 -16.43
C GLY A 216 -24.09 3.44 -16.23
N GLU A 217 -24.08 3.98 -15.00
CA GLU A 217 -23.66 5.37 -14.76
C GLU A 217 -22.18 5.54 -15.09
N THR A 218 -21.85 6.58 -15.84
CA THR A 218 -20.48 6.91 -16.25
C THR A 218 -20.01 8.27 -15.76
N ARG A 219 -20.89 9.09 -15.21
CA ARG A 219 -20.54 10.45 -14.71
C ARG A 219 -19.98 10.37 -13.30
N ALA A 220 -18.74 10.79 -13.14
CA ALA A 220 -18.03 10.75 -11.87
C ALA A 220 -18.75 11.50 -10.74
N CYS A 221 -19.40 12.62 -11.02
CA CYS A 221 -20.12 13.43 -10.02
C CYS A 221 -21.25 12.67 -9.33
N PHE A 222 -22.02 11.83 -10.03
CA PHE A 222 -23.10 11.04 -9.41
C PHE A 222 -22.56 9.92 -8.54
N ILE A 223 -21.45 9.28 -8.96
CA ILE A 223 -20.79 8.25 -8.17
C ILE A 223 -20.23 8.85 -6.89
N LYS A 224 -19.52 10.01 -6.99
CA LYS A 224 -19.02 10.75 -5.83
C LYS A 224 -20.15 11.13 -4.88
N SER A 225 -21.24 11.69 -5.39
CA SER A 225 -22.40 12.11 -4.58
C SER A 225 -23.03 10.94 -3.84
N ALA A 226 -23.21 9.79 -4.49
CA ALA A 226 -23.78 8.61 -3.84
C ALA A 226 -22.89 8.06 -2.71
N ILE A 227 -21.57 8.01 -2.93
CA ILE A 227 -20.61 7.59 -1.92
C ILE A 227 -20.60 8.57 -0.75
N THR A 228 -20.54 9.87 -1.03
CA THR A 228 -20.55 10.93 -0.01
C THR A 228 -21.80 10.87 0.85
N ALA A 229 -22.98 10.81 0.21
CA ALA A 229 -24.26 10.72 0.93
C ALA A 229 -24.38 9.47 1.82
N GLU A 230 -23.73 8.37 1.45
CA GLU A 230 -23.71 7.16 2.28
C GLU A 230 -22.77 7.31 3.47
N ILE A 231 -21.59 7.96 3.30
CA ILE A 231 -20.65 8.22 4.38
C ILE A 231 -21.23 9.18 5.40
N GLU A 232 -21.92 10.24 4.95
CA GLU A 232 -22.53 11.27 5.80
C GLU A 232 -23.66 10.76 6.71
N LYS A 233 -24.16 9.56 6.49
CA LYS A 233 -25.11 8.89 7.41
C LYS A 233 -24.44 8.39 8.69
N GLU A 234 -23.12 8.30 8.71
CA GLU A 234 -22.35 7.81 9.86
C GLU A 234 -21.79 8.98 10.68
N PRO A 235 -22.31 9.24 11.91
CA PRO A 235 -21.91 10.38 12.69
C PRO A 235 -20.43 10.42 13.10
N LEU A 236 -19.78 9.25 13.21
CA LEU A 236 -18.36 9.15 13.55
C LEU A 236 -17.43 9.30 12.33
N ALA A 237 -18.00 9.38 11.12
CA ALA A 237 -17.23 9.51 9.90
C ALA A 237 -17.00 10.98 9.52
N ARG A 238 -15.76 11.30 9.18
CA ARG A 238 -15.38 12.59 8.58
C ARG A 238 -14.58 12.32 7.30
N ILE A 239 -15.14 12.77 6.20
CA ILE A 239 -14.51 12.58 4.87
C ILE A 239 -13.22 13.42 4.81
N ASP A 240 -12.13 12.79 4.36
CA ASP A 240 -10.92 13.48 3.90
C ASP A 240 -11.03 13.72 2.39
N TYR A 241 -11.30 12.66 1.61
CA TYR A 241 -11.68 12.78 0.20
C TYR A 241 -12.60 11.65 -0.25
N VAL A 242 -13.38 11.94 -1.30
CA VAL A 242 -14.10 10.98 -2.16
C VAL A 242 -13.79 11.41 -3.58
N ASP A 243 -13.00 10.61 -4.31
CA ASP A 243 -12.58 11.01 -5.65
C ASP A 243 -12.67 9.87 -6.66
N VAL A 244 -12.87 10.29 -7.93
CA VAL A 244 -12.88 9.43 -9.11
C VAL A 244 -11.80 9.96 -10.04
N VAL A 245 -10.77 9.15 -10.28
CA VAL A 245 -9.58 9.56 -11.01
C VAL A 245 -9.19 8.49 -12.05
N ASP A 246 -8.48 8.90 -13.08
CA ASP A 246 -7.75 7.96 -13.92
C ASP A 246 -6.67 7.26 -13.08
N PHE A 247 -6.59 5.93 -13.17
CA PHE A 247 -5.73 5.15 -12.27
C PHE A 247 -4.24 5.30 -12.58
N ASP A 248 -3.88 5.51 -13.83
CA ASP A 248 -2.48 5.59 -14.23
C ASP A 248 -1.87 6.98 -13.99
N THR A 249 -2.71 8.03 -14.04
CA THR A 249 -2.26 9.42 -13.91
C THR A 249 -2.69 10.09 -12.60
N ILE A 250 -3.64 9.49 -11.88
CA ILE A 250 -4.26 10.06 -10.66
C ILE A 250 -4.88 11.44 -10.91
N THR A 251 -5.32 11.69 -12.14
CA THR A 251 -6.01 12.94 -12.50
C THR A 251 -7.52 12.77 -12.36
N PRO A 252 -8.24 13.75 -11.77
CA PRO A 252 -9.70 13.72 -11.70
C PRO A 252 -10.34 13.60 -13.08
N VAL A 253 -11.40 12.80 -13.18
CA VAL A 253 -12.14 12.60 -14.42
C VAL A 253 -13.61 13.01 -14.26
N GLU A 254 -14.24 13.47 -15.33
CA GLU A 254 -15.68 13.76 -15.36
C GLU A 254 -16.50 12.53 -15.74
N LYS A 255 -15.93 11.66 -16.57
CA LYS A 255 -16.55 10.42 -17.05
C LYS A 255 -15.59 9.23 -16.85
N LEU A 256 -16.20 8.06 -16.67
CA LEU A 256 -15.47 6.80 -16.55
C LEU A 256 -15.09 6.29 -17.94
N GLU A 257 -13.85 6.47 -18.34
CA GLU A 257 -13.26 5.97 -19.59
C GLU A 257 -11.86 5.41 -19.29
N GLY A 258 -11.57 4.17 -19.73
CA GLY A 258 -10.32 3.49 -19.44
C GLY A 258 -10.25 2.90 -18.03
N SER A 259 -9.09 2.93 -17.40
CA SER A 259 -8.85 2.41 -16.05
C SER A 259 -9.11 3.50 -15.01
N ILE A 260 -10.19 3.36 -14.25
CA ILE A 260 -10.68 4.37 -13.31
C ILE A 260 -10.58 3.87 -11.88
N LEU A 261 -9.96 4.67 -11.03
CA LEU A 261 -9.90 4.48 -9.58
C LEU A 261 -10.98 5.32 -8.89
N VAL A 262 -11.88 4.66 -8.17
CA VAL A 262 -12.80 5.31 -7.22
C VAL A 262 -12.22 5.10 -5.82
N ALA A 263 -11.75 6.17 -5.18
CA ALA A 263 -11.00 6.12 -3.94
C ALA A 263 -11.61 7.01 -2.86
N ILE A 264 -11.59 6.51 -1.63
CA ILE A 264 -12.04 7.25 -0.45
C ILE A 264 -10.97 7.25 0.65
N ALA A 265 -10.90 8.33 1.38
CA ALA A 265 -10.26 8.39 2.69
C ALA A 265 -11.23 9.02 3.69
N VAL A 266 -11.42 8.34 4.81
CA VAL A 266 -12.39 8.72 5.83
C VAL A 266 -11.75 8.57 7.20
N TYR A 267 -11.88 9.57 8.03
CA TYR A 267 -11.57 9.48 9.45
C TYR A 267 -12.76 8.86 10.18
N ILE A 268 -12.51 7.82 10.94
CA ILE A 268 -13.44 7.30 11.94
C ILE A 268 -12.85 7.64 13.31
N GLY A 269 -13.48 8.56 14.01
CA GLY A 269 -12.85 9.19 15.15
C GLY A 269 -11.53 9.86 14.74
N LYS A 270 -10.41 9.39 15.30
CA LYS A 270 -9.06 9.88 14.96
C LYS A 270 -8.36 9.02 13.88
N THR A 271 -8.88 7.84 13.58
CA THR A 271 -8.22 6.87 12.70
C THR A 271 -8.58 7.14 11.23
N ARG A 272 -7.57 7.45 10.42
CA ARG A 272 -7.74 7.62 8.97
C ARG A 272 -7.69 6.27 8.27
N LEU A 273 -8.78 5.90 7.61
CA LEU A 273 -8.92 4.68 6.82
C LEU A 273 -9.07 5.02 5.34
N ILE A 274 -8.58 4.13 4.49
CA ILE A 274 -8.73 4.24 3.02
C ILE A 274 -9.31 2.95 2.46
N ASP A 275 -10.07 3.11 1.37
CA ASP A 275 -10.59 2.00 0.59
C ASP A 275 -10.84 2.46 -0.84
N ASN A 276 -11.01 1.52 -1.78
CA ASN A 276 -11.23 1.84 -3.18
C ASN A 276 -11.83 0.67 -3.96
N PHE A 277 -12.22 0.95 -5.22
CA PHE A 277 -12.38 -0.04 -6.26
C PHE A 277 -11.89 0.50 -7.60
N ILE A 278 -11.52 -0.38 -8.52
CA ILE A 278 -11.11 -0.04 -9.87
C ILE A 278 -12.18 -0.51 -10.85
N VAL A 279 -12.39 0.27 -11.91
CA VAL A 279 -13.30 -0.01 -13.02
C VAL A 279 -12.53 0.08 -14.32
N GLU A 280 -12.65 -0.92 -15.17
CA GLU A 280 -12.21 -0.89 -16.56
C GLU A 280 -13.39 -0.62 -17.47
N LYS A 281 -13.35 0.44 -18.28
CA LYS A 281 -14.44 0.88 -19.19
C LYS A 281 -13.92 1.11 -20.62
#